data_051da5b13466b016caf56c011eaf7ffd
#
_entry.id   051da5b13466b016caf56c011eaf7ffd
#
_cell.length_a   1.000
_cell.length_b   1.000
_cell.length_c   1.000
_cell.angle_alpha   90.00
_cell.angle_beta   90.00
_cell.angle_gamma   90.00
#
_symmetry.space_group_name_H-M   'P 1'
#
loop_
_entity.id
_entity.type
_entity.pdbx_description
1 polymer ?
#
loop_
_entity_poly.entity_id
_entity_poly.type
_entity_poly.pdbx_seq_one_letter_code
_entity_poly.pdbx_strand_id
1 'polypeptide(L)'
;TQIQPIAALSFTPTNWFLPQTVTVSAVDDAVAETSPHIGSIAHTAISTDAKYNGASVSFTVNGTAGNTVNANITDNDIAGVSITPITANATEGGANGSYSVKLNTQPIAPVTINLATGSQIQPITALTFTPNNWNVAQTMAVSAVDDSLVEGNHTGAIAYSATSSDTKYNGITIPGVSVAITDNDTADFSLTPTNITATEGGATGIYKIKLTSQPTALVSISFNTGNQLNPIAIPITFDSTNWNVEKTVTVSAIDDSVAQGTHSGTIAHTATSIDTNYNAKVIPNVTVSITDNDSPGISIVQSGGGTDIAEGGATDTYGVVLTSAPAANVTINFETGNQINAIAPV
;
A
#
# COMPACT_ATOMS: atom_id res chain seq x y z
N THR A 1 44.18 29.86 -8.52
CA THR A 1 44.70 30.54 -9.69
C THR A 1 43.93 30.09 -10.92
N GLN A 2 43.34 31.07 -11.64
CA GLN A 2 42.48 30.81 -12.82
C GLN A 2 43.25 30.72 -14.13
N ILE A 3 44.55 30.96 -14.07
CA ILE A 3 45.40 30.93 -15.25
C ILE A 3 46.53 29.93 -15.03
N GLN A 4 46.81 29.13 -16.06
CA GLN A 4 47.91 28.17 -16.06
C GLN A 4 49.27 28.90 -15.88
N PRO A 5 50.25 28.28 -15.21
CA PRO A 5 51.57 28.87 -15.03
C PRO A 5 52.21 29.28 -16.37
N ILE A 6 52.73 30.50 -16.43
CA ILE A 6 53.37 31.06 -17.61
C ILE A 6 54.88 31.07 -17.36
N ALA A 7 55.65 30.59 -18.35
CA ALA A 7 57.09 30.61 -18.27
C ALA A 7 57.64 32.05 -18.33
N ALA A 8 58.70 32.31 -17.57
CA ALA A 8 59.36 33.61 -17.61
C ALA A 8 60.00 33.88 -18.99
N LEU A 9 59.91 35.13 -19.44
CA LEU A 9 60.58 35.60 -20.63
C LEU A 9 62.00 36.13 -20.25
N SER A 10 62.92 35.94 -21.18
CA SER A 10 64.29 36.48 -21.00
C SER A 10 64.62 37.38 -22.15
N PHE A 11 64.98 38.64 -21.85
CA PHE A 11 65.46 39.60 -22.79
C PHE A 11 66.97 39.81 -22.56
N THR A 12 67.68 39.82 -23.66
CA THR A 12 69.14 40.00 -23.69
C THR A 12 69.51 41.27 -24.49
N PRO A 13 70.79 41.76 -24.44
CA PRO A 13 71.21 42.89 -25.23
C PRO A 13 71.06 42.68 -26.76
N THR A 14 70.84 41.44 -27.20
CA THR A 14 70.73 41.09 -28.65
C THR A 14 69.31 40.82 -29.09
N ASN A 15 68.34 40.64 -28.20
CA ASN A 15 66.95 40.35 -28.54
C ASN A 15 65.90 41.27 -27.87
N TRP A 16 66.29 42.28 -27.12
CA TRP A 16 65.45 43.16 -26.37
C TRP A 16 64.36 43.87 -27.23
N PHE A 17 64.64 44.08 -28.49
CA PHE A 17 63.80 44.76 -29.47
C PHE A 17 62.83 43.84 -30.20
N LEU A 18 62.94 42.51 -29.99
CA LEU A 18 62.05 41.52 -30.59
C LEU A 18 60.88 41.20 -29.64
N PRO A 19 59.65 41.39 -30.07
CA PRO A 19 58.49 40.99 -29.24
C PRO A 19 58.55 39.50 -28.97
N GLN A 20 58.36 39.10 -27.71
CA GLN A 20 58.14 37.73 -27.29
C GLN A 20 56.67 37.51 -27.00
N THR A 21 56.07 36.44 -27.53
CA THR A 21 54.66 36.13 -27.38
C THR A 21 54.43 35.31 -26.08
N VAL A 22 53.46 35.73 -25.30
CA VAL A 22 52.98 34.99 -24.14
C VAL A 22 51.63 34.32 -24.49
N THR A 23 51.59 33.00 -24.41
CA THR A 23 50.33 32.26 -24.55
C THR A 23 49.70 32.11 -23.18
N VAL A 24 48.43 32.47 -23.09
CA VAL A 24 47.63 32.40 -21.84
C VAL A 24 46.57 31.33 -22.01
N SER A 25 46.48 30.42 -21.04
CA SER A 25 45.44 29.39 -20.94
C SER A 25 44.78 29.46 -19.58
N ALA A 26 43.49 29.25 -19.55
CA ALA A 26 42.73 29.10 -18.29
C ALA A 26 43.04 27.73 -17.62
N VAL A 27 42.90 27.68 -16.34
CA VAL A 27 42.81 26.43 -15.59
C VAL A 27 41.42 25.87 -15.78
N ASP A 28 41.33 24.62 -16.21
CA ASP A 28 40.10 23.87 -16.29
C ASP A 28 39.91 23.15 -14.94
N ASP A 29 38.85 23.47 -14.20
CA ASP A 29 38.54 22.81 -12.94
C ASP A 29 37.09 22.29 -12.98
N ALA A 30 36.47 21.97 -11.88
CA ALA A 30 35.11 21.42 -11.81
C ALA A 30 34.15 22.32 -11.04
N VAL A 31 34.51 23.58 -10.81
CA VAL A 31 33.73 24.53 -10.02
C VAL A 31 32.94 25.43 -10.96
N ALA A 32 31.63 25.47 -10.81
CA ALA A 32 30.79 26.38 -11.58
C ALA A 32 30.97 27.83 -11.09
N GLU A 33 31.61 28.66 -11.88
CA GLU A 33 31.93 30.04 -11.56
C GLU A 33 31.02 31.03 -12.29
N THR A 34 31.21 32.32 -12.03
CA THR A 34 30.53 33.36 -12.82
C THR A 34 31.23 33.52 -14.16
N SER A 35 30.53 33.35 -15.27
CA SER A 35 31.09 33.39 -16.60
C SER A 35 30.60 34.64 -17.36
N PRO A 36 31.50 35.49 -17.95
CA PRO A 36 32.95 35.44 -17.80
C PRO A 36 33.40 36.01 -16.43
N HIS A 37 34.59 35.56 -15.98
CA HIS A 37 35.31 36.15 -14.84
C HIS A 37 36.72 36.57 -15.26
N ILE A 38 37.43 37.25 -14.35
CA ILE A 38 38.74 37.85 -14.69
C ILE A 38 39.87 37.10 -14.02
N GLY A 39 40.79 36.58 -14.82
CA GLY A 39 42.11 36.14 -14.37
C GLY A 39 43.14 37.28 -14.57
N SER A 40 43.94 37.54 -13.56
CA SER A 40 44.94 38.62 -13.63
C SER A 40 46.37 38.07 -13.69
N ILE A 41 47.16 38.59 -14.61
CA ILE A 41 48.56 38.25 -14.80
C ILE A 41 49.39 39.46 -14.41
N ALA A 42 50.07 39.42 -13.28
CA ALA A 42 50.97 40.46 -12.84
C ALA A 42 52.39 40.20 -13.36
N HIS A 43 53.06 41.26 -13.77
CA HIS A 43 54.40 41.19 -14.31
C HIS A 43 55.41 41.82 -13.31
N THR A 44 56.54 41.14 -13.18
CA THR A 44 57.69 41.64 -12.46
C THR A 44 58.93 41.49 -13.28
N ALA A 45 59.90 42.34 -13.11
CA ALA A 45 61.22 42.22 -13.76
C ALA A 45 62.31 42.02 -12.74
N ILE A 46 63.28 41.16 -13.03
CA ILE A 46 64.46 40.92 -12.24
C ILE A 46 65.70 41.00 -13.14
N SER A 47 66.66 41.84 -12.78
CA SER A 47 67.88 42.04 -13.54
C SER A 47 69.01 42.46 -12.65
N THR A 48 70.25 42.21 -13.07
CA THR A 48 71.46 42.83 -12.52
C THR A 48 71.64 44.26 -12.99
N ASP A 49 70.99 44.65 -14.10
CA ASP A 49 70.87 46.05 -14.49
C ASP A 49 69.81 46.74 -13.60
N ALA A 50 70.29 47.65 -12.75
CA ALA A 50 69.45 48.33 -11.78
C ALA A 50 68.27 49.12 -12.40
N LYS A 51 68.30 49.43 -13.72
CA LYS A 51 67.23 50.11 -14.45
C LYS A 51 66.05 49.16 -14.76
N TYR A 52 66.29 47.87 -14.78
CA TYR A 52 65.32 46.84 -15.08
C TYR A 52 65.04 45.91 -13.88
N ASN A 53 65.38 46.31 -12.68
CA ASN A 53 65.21 45.48 -11.47
C ASN A 53 64.10 46.03 -10.56
N GLY A 54 63.07 45.20 -10.30
CA GLY A 54 62.02 45.45 -9.30
C GLY A 54 61.24 46.76 -9.51
N ALA A 55 61.11 47.55 -8.46
CA ALA A 55 60.28 48.75 -8.42
C ALA A 55 60.74 49.89 -9.34
N SER A 56 61.96 49.83 -9.93
CA SER A 56 62.50 50.82 -10.88
C SER A 56 61.98 50.66 -12.27
N VAL A 57 61.26 49.57 -12.55
CA VAL A 57 60.73 49.28 -13.91
C VAL A 57 59.31 49.81 -14.05
N SER A 58 59.11 50.65 -15.03
CA SER A 58 57.75 51.08 -15.43
C SER A 58 57.20 50.09 -16.45
N PHE A 59 56.06 49.51 -16.12
CA PHE A 59 55.28 48.72 -17.03
C PHE A 59 54.13 49.51 -17.63
N THR A 60 53.79 49.24 -18.88
CA THR A 60 52.60 49.79 -19.53
C THR A 60 51.82 48.63 -20.18
N VAL A 61 50.51 48.67 -20.04
CA VAL A 61 49.58 47.76 -20.71
C VAL A 61 48.71 48.62 -21.64
N ASN A 62 48.80 48.35 -22.96
CA ASN A 62 48.13 49.15 -23.99
C ASN A 62 48.42 50.67 -23.88
N GLY A 63 49.69 51.04 -23.54
CA GLY A 63 50.12 52.44 -23.39
C GLY A 63 49.74 53.12 -22.05
N THR A 64 49.04 52.43 -21.17
CA THR A 64 48.67 52.93 -19.82
C THR A 64 49.59 52.30 -18.77
N ALA A 65 50.03 53.13 -17.79
CA ALA A 65 50.83 52.65 -16.67
C ALA A 65 50.15 51.53 -15.92
N GLY A 66 50.79 50.35 -15.75
CA GLY A 66 50.28 49.19 -15.08
C GLY A 66 51.07 47.96 -15.45
N ASN A 67 51.16 47.00 -14.54
CA ASN A 67 51.88 45.73 -14.69
C ASN A 67 50.98 44.49 -14.79
N THR A 68 49.66 44.68 -14.92
CA THR A 68 48.68 43.61 -14.87
C THR A 68 47.93 43.51 -16.20
N VAL A 69 47.91 42.34 -16.80
CA VAL A 69 47.05 41.96 -17.90
C VAL A 69 45.89 41.12 -17.39
N ASN A 70 44.67 41.54 -17.72
CA ASN A 70 43.45 40.81 -17.38
C ASN A 70 43.02 39.93 -18.55
N ALA A 71 42.76 38.65 -18.26
CA ALA A 71 42.16 37.70 -19.17
C ALA A 71 40.71 37.47 -18.79
N ASN A 72 39.82 37.58 -19.78
CA ASN A 72 38.43 37.15 -19.59
C ASN A 72 38.36 35.64 -19.77
N ILE A 73 37.92 34.94 -18.74
CA ILE A 73 37.82 33.48 -18.72
C ILE A 73 36.36 33.12 -18.82
N THR A 74 36.01 32.24 -19.76
CA THR A 74 34.68 31.65 -19.87
C THR A 74 34.72 30.31 -19.16
N ASP A 75 33.84 30.16 -18.17
CA ASP A 75 33.62 28.92 -17.43
C ASP A 75 32.76 27.95 -18.27
N ASN A 76 33.12 26.68 -18.30
CA ASN A 76 32.42 25.61 -19.00
C ASN A 76 31.64 24.70 -18.08
N ASP A 77 31.70 24.95 -16.77
CA ASP A 77 30.99 24.16 -15.76
C ASP A 77 29.60 24.73 -15.44
N ILE A 78 28.65 23.81 -15.28
CA ILE A 78 27.25 24.18 -14.95
C ILE A 78 26.82 23.42 -13.72
N ALA A 79 26.50 24.17 -12.65
CA ALA A 79 25.97 23.58 -11.42
C ALA A 79 24.65 22.86 -11.69
N GLY A 80 24.50 21.69 -11.11
CA GLY A 80 23.32 20.88 -11.28
C GLY A 80 23.32 19.67 -10.33
N VAL A 81 22.18 19.00 -10.26
CA VAL A 81 21.99 17.74 -9.51
C VAL A 81 21.52 16.69 -10.48
N SER A 82 22.27 15.60 -10.59
CA SER A 82 21.91 14.44 -11.39
C SER A 82 21.25 13.38 -10.53
N ILE A 83 20.09 12.90 -10.97
CA ILE A 83 19.33 11.81 -10.35
C ILE A 83 19.20 10.68 -11.38
N THR A 84 19.54 9.45 -11.00
CA THR A 84 19.52 8.30 -11.91
C THR A 84 19.11 7.01 -11.17
N PRO A 85 18.07 6.31 -11.62
CA PRO A 85 17.05 6.79 -12.57
C PRO A 85 16.10 7.84 -11.96
N ILE A 86 15.34 8.56 -12.77
CA ILE A 86 14.30 9.50 -12.32
C ILE A 86 12.96 8.82 -12.03
N THR A 87 12.92 7.50 -12.10
CA THR A 87 11.78 6.64 -11.74
C THR A 87 12.26 5.51 -10.84
N ALA A 88 11.45 5.13 -9.87
CA ALA A 88 11.69 3.98 -9.00
C ALA A 88 10.41 3.14 -8.88
N ASN A 89 10.54 1.89 -8.46
CA ASN A 89 9.40 1.02 -8.18
C ASN A 89 9.49 0.57 -6.73
N ALA A 90 8.39 0.59 -6.01
CA ALA A 90 8.28 0.08 -4.65
C ALA A 90 7.01 -0.76 -4.52
N THR A 91 6.97 -1.67 -3.54
CA THR A 91 5.79 -2.45 -3.19
C THR A 91 5.46 -2.19 -1.74
N GLU A 92 4.20 -1.98 -1.44
CA GLU A 92 3.71 -1.86 -0.06
C GLU A 92 4.04 -3.13 0.72
N GLY A 93 4.54 -2.96 1.95
CA GLY A 93 4.99 -4.08 2.78
C GLY A 93 6.08 -4.97 2.17
N GLY A 94 6.68 -4.57 1.00
CA GLY A 94 7.55 -5.42 0.20
C GLY A 94 8.86 -4.78 -0.23
N ALA A 95 9.19 -4.95 -1.51
CA ALA A 95 10.48 -4.52 -2.07
C ALA A 95 10.59 -3.00 -2.17
N ASN A 96 11.76 -2.47 -1.76
CA ASN A 96 12.10 -1.06 -1.89
C ASN A 96 12.63 -0.76 -3.30
N GLY A 97 12.29 0.44 -3.80
CA GLY A 97 12.95 1.04 -4.95
C GLY A 97 14.28 1.67 -4.58
N SER A 98 15.05 2.07 -5.60
CA SER A 98 16.29 2.83 -5.37
C SER A 98 16.60 3.74 -6.54
N TYR A 99 17.29 4.84 -6.24
CA TYR A 99 17.88 5.77 -7.20
C TYR A 99 19.14 6.38 -6.59
N SER A 100 19.95 7.05 -7.38
CA SER A 100 21.16 7.70 -6.90
C SER A 100 21.16 9.19 -7.23
N VAL A 101 21.80 9.98 -6.39
CA VAL A 101 21.93 11.43 -6.50
C VAL A 101 23.39 11.79 -6.45
N LYS A 102 23.85 12.72 -7.32
CA LYS A 102 25.17 13.37 -7.25
C LYS A 102 25.09 14.80 -7.75
N LEU A 103 26.08 15.61 -7.42
CA LEU A 103 26.22 16.93 -8.05
C LEU A 103 26.94 16.84 -9.38
N ASN A 104 26.75 17.83 -10.24
CA ASN A 104 27.39 17.89 -11.56
C ASN A 104 28.74 18.61 -11.52
N THR A 105 28.92 19.54 -10.57
CA THR A 105 30.14 20.32 -10.38
C THR A 105 30.53 20.35 -8.91
N GLN A 106 31.80 20.67 -8.62
CA GLN A 106 32.31 20.80 -7.26
C GLN A 106 31.74 22.06 -6.58
N PRO A 107 31.01 21.92 -5.46
CA PRO A 107 30.53 23.06 -4.72
C PRO A 107 31.66 23.69 -3.91
N ILE A 108 31.62 25.01 -3.71
CA ILE A 108 32.56 25.72 -2.83
C ILE A 108 32.19 25.61 -1.35
N ALA A 109 31.00 25.12 -1.04
CA ALA A 109 30.50 24.91 0.32
C ALA A 109 29.58 23.68 0.34
N PRO A 110 29.31 23.08 1.54
CA PRO A 110 28.40 21.95 1.63
C PRO A 110 27.00 22.28 1.07
N VAL A 111 26.44 21.31 0.31
CA VAL A 111 25.09 21.36 -0.29
C VAL A 111 24.23 20.31 0.38
N THR A 112 23.16 20.74 1.01
CA THR A 112 22.15 19.82 1.58
C THR A 112 20.96 19.72 0.61
N ILE A 113 20.66 18.51 0.16
CA ILE A 113 19.49 18.20 -0.65
C ILE A 113 18.39 17.68 0.31
N ASN A 114 17.34 18.46 0.48
CA ASN A 114 16.16 18.09 1.25
C ASN A 114 15.16 17.41 0.36
N LEU A 115 14.46 16.39 0.90
CA LEU A 115 13.48 15.60 0.19
C LEU A 115 12.09 15.83 0.82
N ALA A 116 11.10 15.99 -0.02
CA ALA A 116 9.69 16.02 0.37
C ALA A 116 8.98 14.84 -0.31
N THR A 117 8.54 13.88 0.50
CA THR A 117 7.76 12.73 0.08
C THR A 117 6.27 13.01 0.29
N GLY A 118 5.42 12.57 -0.62
CA GLY A 118 3.97 12.58 -0.41
C GLY A 118 3.53 11.53 0.62
N SER A 119 2.21 11.35 0.80
CA SER A 119 1.62 10.40 1.75
C SER A 119 1.94 8.94 1.44
N GLN A 120 2.25 8.62 0.20
CA GLN A 120 2.45 7.25 -0.29
C GLN A 120 3.90 6.73 -0.18
N ILE A 121 4.84 7.58 0.26
CA ILE A 121 6.25 7.22 0.38
C ILE A 121 6.72 7.54 1.80
N GLN A 122 7.43 6.58 2.41
CA GLN A 122 8.03 6.77 3.73
C GLN A 122 9.01 7.95 3.72
N PRO A 123 9.11 8.72 4.81
CA PRO A 123 10.04 9.84 4.90
C PRO A 123 11.49 9.42 4.63
N ILE A 124 12.19 10.20 3.80
CA ILE A 124 13.58 9.98 3.42
C ILE A 124 14.45 11.10 4.00
N THR A 125 15.60 10.76 4.57
CA THR A 125 16.52 11.74 5.16
C THR A 125 17.24 12.56 4.10
N ALA A 126 17.56 13.82 4.43
CA ALA A 126 18.32 14.71 3.56
C ALA A 126 19.73 14.17 3.25
N LEU A 127 20.25 14.52 2.07
CA LEU A 127 21.60 14.22 1.63
C LEU A 127 22.50 15.44 1.81
N THR A 128 23.78 15.22 2.12
CA THR A 128 24.77 16.30 2.14
C THR A 128 25.95 15.94 1.22
N PHE A 129 26.25 16.86 0.31
CA PHE A 129 27.43 16.83 -0.52
C PHE A 129 28.42 17.91 -0.09
N THR A 130 29.69 17.60 -0.14
CA THR A 130 30.81 18.48 0.21
C THR A 130 31.73 18.66 -1.00
N PRO A 131 32.68 19.61 -0.98
CA PRO A 131 33.70 19.74 -2.02
C PRO A 131 34.51 18.44 -2.27
N ASN A 132 34.49 17.50 -1.31
CA ASN A 132 35.29 16.27 -1.41
C ASN A 132 34.52 15.04 -1.88
N ASN A 133 33.16 15.07 -1.88
CA ASN A 133 32.33 13.92 -2.26
C ASN A 133 31.23 14.24 -3.27
N TRP A 134 31.23 15.41 -3.86
CA TRP A 134 30.18 15.91 -4.75
C TRP A 134 29.89 15.00 -5.96
N ASN A 135 30.94 14.38 -6.50
CA ASN A 135 30.87 13.48 -7.67
C ASN A 135 30.62 12.02 -7.30
N VAL A 136 30.57 11.69 -6.01
CA VAL A 136 30.25 10.33 -5.54
C VAL A 136 28.73 10.19 -5.44
N ALA A 137 28.17 9.30 -6.25
CA ALA A 137 26.74 9.04 -6.22
C ALA A 137 26.31 8.45 -4.87
N GLN A 138 25.33 9.07 -4.22
CA GLN A 138 24.70 8.56 -3.00
C GLN A 138 23.41 7.84 -3.37
N THR A 139 23.30 6.55 -3.00
CA THR A 139 22.10 5.74 -3.29
C THR A 139 21.05 5.93 -2.21
N MET A 140 19.81 6.17 -2.66
CA MET A 140 18.63 6.33 -1.83
C MET A 140 17.71 5.14 -1.99
N ALA A 141 17.27 4.55 -0.87
CA ALA A 141 16.20 3.58 -0.87
C ALA A 141 14.83 4.30 -0.76
N VAL A 142 13.84 3.78 -1.45
CA VAL A 142 12.47 4.29 -1.45
C VAL A 142 11.54 3.18 -1.01
N SER A 143 10.86 3.38 0.11
CA SER A 143 9.84 2.46 0.62
C SER A 143 8.46 3.08 0.43
N ALA A 144 7.50 2.29 -0.07
CA ALA A 144 6.10 2.67 -0.03
C ALA A 144 5.57 2.70 1.41
N VAL A 145 4.53 3.46 1.65
CA VAL A 145 3.74 3.36 2.88
C VAL A 145 2.86 2.11 2.73
N ASP A 146 2.92 1.22 3.71
CA ASP A 146 2.09 0.02 3.78
C ASP A 146 0.86 0.36 4.61
N ASP A 147 -0.33 0.27 4.02
CA ASP A 147 -1.58 0.48 4.75
C ASP A 147 -2.53 -0.71 4.55
N SER A 148 -3.81 -0.55 4.53
CA SER A 148 -4.77 -1.66 4.33
C SER A 148 -5.88 -1.26 3.35
N LEU A 149 -5.67 -0.21 2.57
CA LEU A 149 -6.61 0.25 1.55
C LEU A 149 -6.31 -0.43 0.21
N VAL A 150 -7.33 -0.81 -0.50
CA VAL A 150 -7.16 -1.29 -1.89
C VAL A 150 -7.14 -0.09 -2.81
N GLU A 151 -5.95 0.37 -3.14
CA GLU A 151 -5.72 1.53 -4.03
C GLU A 151 -5.39 1.10 -5.46
N GLY A 152 -4.96 -0.15 -5.63
CA GLY A 152 -4.39 -0.66 -6.87
C GLY A 152 -3.04 -0.03 -7.17
N ASN A 153 -2.46 -0.36 -8.32
CA ASN A 153 -1.18 0.25 -8.70
C ASN A 153 -1.32 1.76 -8.86
N HIS A 154 -0.53 2.52 -8.12
CA HIS A 154 -0.57 3.98 -8.08
C HIS A 154 0.83 4.60 -8.10
N THR A 155 0.97 5.91 -7.90
CA THR A 155 2.26 6.59 -7.97
C THR A 155 2.45 7.55 -6.80
N GLY A 156 3.66 7.52 -6.24
CA GLY A 156 4.17 8.54 -5.35
C GLY A 156 5.17 9.47 -6.05
N ALA A 157 5.45 10.63 -5.47
CA ALA A 157 6.43 11.58 -5.98
C ALA A 157 7.37 12.04 -4.87
N ILE A 158 8.66 12.22 -5.23
CA ILE A 158 9.67 12.81 -4.37
C ILE A 158 10.09 14.14 -5.00
N ALA A 159 9.90 15.23 -4.28
CA ALA A 159 10.35 16.56 -4.65
C ALA A 159 11.62 16.92 -3.87
N TYR A 160 12.45 17.80 -4.43
CA TYR A 160 13.73 18.17 -3.87
C TYR A 160 13.87 19.67 -3.72
N SER A 161 14.66 20.08 -2.74
CA SER A 161 15.18 21.43 -2.61
C SER A 161 16.62 21.39 -2.13
N ALA A 162 17.45 22.35 -2.60
CA ALA A 162 18.84 22.46 -2.20
C ALA A 162 19.05 23.69 -1.33
N THR A 163 19.84 23.54 -0.27
CA THR A 163 20.29 24.64 0.58
C THR A 163 21.82 24.61 0.69
N SER A 164 22.46 25.75 0.49
CA SER A 164 23.91 25.91 0.57
C SER A 164 24.28 27.38 0.78
N SER A 165 25.48 27.63 1.28
CA SER A 165 26.12 28.95 1.16
C SER A 165 26.79 29.16 -0.20
N ASP A 166 26.95 28.11 -1.01
CA ASP A 166 27.28 28.23 -2.43
C ASP A 166 26.05 28.69 -3.20
N THR A 167 26.13 29.92 -3.75
CA THR A 167 25.00 30.54 -4.47
C THR A 167 24.62 29.86 -5.77
N LYS A 168 25.50 29.01 -6.33
CA LYS A 168 25.21 28.24 -7.52
C LYS A 168 24.31 27.03 -7.23
N TYR A 169 24.33 26.55 -5.99
CA TYR A 169 23.53 25.40 -5.54
C TYR A 169 22.35 25.77 -4.67
N ASN A 170 22.37 26.98 -4.06
CA ASN A 170 21.27 27.40 -3.19
C ASN A 170 19.99 27.68 -3.99
N GLY A 171 18.94 26.89 -3.73
CA GLY A 171 17.67 26.99 -4.44
C GLY A 171 17.69 26.52 -5.91
N ILE A 172 18.72 25.76 -6.32
CA ILE A 172 18.78 25.19 -7.68
C ILE A 172 17.59 24.27 -7.94
N THR A 173 17.05 24.32 -9.15
CA THR A 173 15.97 23.43 -9.59
C THR A 173 16.47 22.01 -9.77
N ILE A 174 15.81 21.05 -9.11
CA ILE A 174 16.15 19.63 -9.14
C ILE A 174 14.94 18.85 -9.67
N PRO A 175 15.10 17.95 -10.66
CA PRO A 175 14.02 17.11 -11.14
C PRO A 175 13.47 16.21 -10.04
N GLY A 176 12.15 16.02 -9.98
CA GLY A 176 11.52 15.06 -9.07
C GLY A 176 11.72 13.62 -9.50
N VAL A 177 11.55 12.68 -8.57
CA VAL A 177 11.49 11.24 -8.85
C VAL A 177 10.04 10.78 -8.75
N SER A 178 9.56 10.06 -9.78
CA SER A 178 8.28 9.36 -9.77
C SER A 178 8.49 7.93 -9.28
N VAL A 179 7.66 7.49 -8.35
CA VAL A 179 7.73 6.14 -7.77
C VAL A 179 6.46 5.40 -8.16
N ALA A 180 6.57 4.34 -8.94
CA ALA A 180 5.47 3.41 -9.18
C ALA A 180 5.32 2.50 -7.97
N ILE A 181 4.13 2.46 -7.39
CA ILE A 181 3.83 1.71 -6.18
C ILE A 181 2.87 0.56 -6.54
N THR A 182 3.24 -0.64 -6.11
CA THR A 182 2.39 -1.81 -6.22
C THR A 182 1.70 -2.01 -4.87
N ASP A 183 0.36 -1.95 -4.90
CA ASP A 183 -0.52 -2.24 -3.78
C ASP A 183 -0.53 -3.75 -3.50
N ASN A 184 -0.45 -4.14 -2.24
CA ASN A 184 -0.47 -5.53 -1.78
C ASN A 184 -1.82 -5.96 -1.19
N ASP A 185 -2.79 -5.05 -1.09
CA ASP A 185 -4.09 -5.29 -0.48
C ASP A 185 -5.11 -5.82 -1.48
N THR A 186 -6.01 -6.65 -0.98
CA THR A 186 -7.10 -7.22 -1.78
C THR A 186 -8.38 -7.21 -0.95
N ALA A 187 -9.42 -6.57 -1.49
CA ALA A 187 -10.73 -6.61 -0.86
C ALA A 187 -11.34 -8.00 -0.98
N ASP A 188 -11.66 -8.61 0.14
CA ASP A 188 -12.41 -9.87 0.20
C ASP A 188 -13.08 -10.05 1.57
N PHE A 189 -13.80 -11.17 1.73
CA PHE A 189 -14.46 -11.57 2.96
C PHE A 189 -13.80 -12.84 3.51
N SER A 190 -13.43 -12.82 4.77
CA SER A 190 -12.97 -13.99 5.51
C SER A 190 -14.14 -14.58 6.31
N LEU A 191 -14.55 -15.82 6.00
CA LEU A 191 -15.59 -16.57 6.69
C LEU A 191 -15.01 -17.83 7.31
N THR A 192 -15.31 -18.10 8.58
CA THR A 192 -14.81 -19.28 9.28
C THR A 192 -15.74 -19.73 10.40
N PRO A 193 -16.17 -20.99 10.44
CA PRO A 193 -16.11 -21.99 9.37
C PRO A 193 -17.21 -21.75 8.30
N THR A 194 -17.08 -22.38 7.11
CA THR A 194 -18.09 -22.34 6.04
C THR A 194 -19.08 -23.50 6.09
N ASN A 195 -18.84 -24.48 6.98
CA ASN A 195 -19.75 -25.59 7.28
C ASN A 195 -20.01 -25.61 8.78
N ILE A 196 -21.26 -25.52 9.17
CA ILE A 196 -21.73 -25.52 10.57
C ILE A 196 -22.85 -26.52 10.77
N THR A 197 -23.22 -26.77 12.02
CA THR A 197 -24.35 -27.65 12.38
C THR A 197 -25.36 -26.90 13.21
N ALA A 198 -26.62 -27.22 13.06
CA ALA A 198 -27.72 -26.76 13.91
C ALA A 198 -28.69 -27.93 14.19
N THR A 199 -29.52 -27.81 15.22
CA THR A 199 -30.57 -28.79 15.53
C THR A 199 -31.91 -28.05 15.56
N GLU A 200 -32.94 -28.63 14.99
CA GLU A 200 -34.31 -28.12 15.08
C GLU A 200 -34.75 -28.06 16.56
N GLY A 201 -35.34 -26.92 16.94
CA GLY A 201 -35.74 -26.65 18.33
C GLY A 201 -34.59 -26.67 19.35
N GLY A 202 -33.32 -26.75 18.91
CA GLY A 202 -32.18 -26.98 19.80
C GLY A 202 -30.94 -26.11 19.54
N ALA A 203 -29.78 -26.77 19.42
CA ALA A 203 -28.49 -26.08 19.29
C ALA A 203 -28.38 -25.23 18.04
N THR A 204 -27.81 -24.02 18.18
CA THR A 204 -27.52 -23.09 17.07
C THR A 204 -26.11 -23.29 16.52
N GLY A 205 -25.95 -23.11 15.20
CA GLY A 205 -24.65 -23.01 14.56
C GLY A 205 -24.10 -21.59 14.63
N ILE A 206 -22.79 -21.44 14.57
CA ILE A 206 -22.12 -20.15 14.52
C ILE A 206 -21.02 -20.14 13.48
N TYR A 207 -20.83 -19.00 12.81
CA TYR A 207 -19.65 -18.70 12.01
C TYR A 207 -19.25 -17.24 12.22
N LYS A 208 -18.07 -16.89 11.80
CA LYS A 208 -17.52 -15.53 11.91
C LYS A 208 -17.22 -14.97 10.52
N ILE A 209 -17.36 -13.67 10.40
CA ILE A 209 -17.08 -12.93 9.17
C ILE A 209 -16.32 -11.63 9.48
N LYS A 210 -15.34 -11.28 8.63
CA LYS A 210 -14.64 -10.00 8.61
C LYS A 210 -14.22 -9.66 7.18
N LEU A 211 -13.76 -8.43 6.96
CA LEU A 211 -13.13 -8.01 5.71
C LEU A 211 -11.63 -8.32 5.72
N THR A 212 -11.00 -8.37 4.54
CA THR A 212 -9.55 -8.58 4.38
C THR A 212 -8.78 -7.28 4.21
N SER A 213 -9.45 -6.19 3.79
CA SER A 213 -8.87 -4.85 3.65
C SER A 213 -9.82 -3.79 4.19
N GLN A 214 -9.30 -2.60 4.46
CA GLN A 214 -10.07 -1.48 5.00
C GLN A 214 -10.99 -0.90 3.93
N PRO A 215 -12.30 -0.81 4.17
CA PRO A 215 -13.22 -0.21 3.23
C PRO A 215 -13.16 1.33 3.28
N THR A 216 -13.32 1.96 2.15
CA THR A 216 -13.44 3.43 2.04
C THR A 216 -14.82 3.96 2.44
N ALA A 217 -15.81 3.05 2.55
CA ALA A 217 -17.18 3.36 2.96
C ALA A 217 -17.83 2.18 3.67
N LEU A 218 -18.95 2.44 4.35
CA LEU A 218 -19.72 1.42 5.06
C LEU A 218 -20.07 0.25 4.13
N VAL A 219 -19.73 -0.97 4.55
CA VAL A 219 -20.10 -2.24 3.91
C VAL A 219 -21.19 -2.89 4.74
N SER A 220 -22.35 -3.19 4.16
CA SER A 220 -23.46 -3.87 4.78
C SER A 220 -23.66 -5.24 4.16
N ILE A 221 -23.72 -6.29 4.99
CA ILE A 221 -23.94 -7.67 4.56
C ILE A 221 -25.30 -8.12 5.02
N SER A 222 -26.18 -8.45 4.11
CA SER A 222 -27.49 -9.06 4.32
C SER A 222 -27.46 -10.56 4.05
N PHE A 223 -28.43 -11.30 4.60
CA PHE A 223 -28.49 -12.75 4.60
C PHE A 223 -29.73 -13.25 3.90
N ASN A 224 -29.61 -14.32 3.12
CA ASN A 224 -30.72 -15.12 2.65
C ASN A 224 -30.54 -16.56 3.19
N THR A 225 -31.44 -16.96 4.08
CA THR A 225 -31.35 -18.24 4.83
C THR A 225 -32.21 -19.36 4.22
N GLY A 226 -32.88 -19.08 3.10
CA GLY A 226 -33.80 -20.06 2.50
C GLY A 226 -34.99 -20.39 3.41
N ASN A 227 -35.46 -21.66 3.33
CA ASN A 227 -36.68 -22.12 4.02
C ASN A 227 -36.41 -23.16 5.12
N GLN A 228 -35.16 -23.49 5.41
CA GLN A 228 -34.77 -24.45 6.45
C GLN A 228 -34.15 -23.77 7.69
N LEU A 229 -33.84 -22.47 7.57
CA LEU A 229 -33.19 -21.70 8.63
C LEU A 229 -34.00 -20.47 8.97
N ASN A 230 -34.02 -20.10 10.24
CA ASN A 230 -34.67 -18.89 10.68
C ASN A 230 -34.02 -17.63 10.04
N PRO A 231 -34.81 -16.60 9.70
CA PRO A 231 -34.29 -15.38 9.09
C PRO A 231 -33.31 -14.64 10.01
N ILE A 232 -32.20 -14.17 9.44
CA ILE A 232 -31.24 -13.24 10.08
C ILE A 232 -31.61 -11.83 9.63
N ALA A 233 -32.39 -11.12 10.45
CA ALA A 233 -33.03 -9.86 10.05
C ALA A 233 -32.11 -8.64 10.10
N ILE A 234 -31.01 -8.69 10.90
CA ILE A 234 -30.12 -7.55 11.11
C ILE A 234 -28.87 -7.72 10.26
N PRO A 235 -28.60 -6.82 9.30
CA PRO A 235 -27.37 -6.84 8.53
C PRO A 235 -26.14 -6.65 9.43
N ILE A 236 -25.03 -7.27 9.05
CA ILE A 236 -23.72 -6.98 9.63
C ILE A 236 -23.08 -5.84 8.84
N THR A 237 -22.49 -4.88 9.56
CA THR A 237 -21.86 -3.72 8.92
C THR A 237 -20.40 -3.60 9.30
N PHE A 238 -19.56 -3.22 8.34
CA PHE A 238 -18.14 -2.92 8.53
C PHE A 238 -17.82 -1.51 8.04
N ASP A 239 -16.94 -0.83 8.75
CA ASP A 239 -16.41 0.48 8.40
C ASP A 239 -14.87 0.52 8.57
N SER A 240 -14.24 1.66 8.32
CA SER A 240 -12.79 1.85 8.42
C SER A 240 -12.20 1.57 9.82
N THR A 241 -13.02 1.46 10.87
CA THR A 241 -12.56 1.26 12.25
C THR A 241 -12.73 -0.17 12.75
N ASN A 242 -13.56 -1.00 12.09
CA ASN A 242 -13.91 -2.33 12.57
C ASN A 242 -13.86 -3.44 11.51
N TRP A 243 -13.35 -3.15 10.32
CA TRP A 243 -13.34 -4.05 9.18
C TRP A 243 -12.60 -5.38 9.44
N ASN A 244 -11.53 -5.35 10.23
CA ASN A 244 -10.70 -6.50 10.57
C ASN A 244 -11.16 -7.23 11.83
N VAL A 245 -12.24 -6.76 12.48
CA VAL A 245 -12.81 -7.37 13.70
C VAL A 245 -13.82 -8.43 13.30
N GLU A 246 -13.60 -9.67 13.71
CA GLU A 246 -14.52 -10.78 13.46
C GLU A 246 -15.90 -10.52 14.11
N LYS A 247 -16.95 -10.59 13.31
CA LYS A 247 -18.34 -10.55 13.78
C LYS A 247 -18.97 -11.92 13.71
N THR A 248 -19.63 -12.32 14.79
CA THR A 248 -20.28 -13.64 14.93
C THR A 248 -21.68 -13.59 14.34
N VAL A 249 -22.02 -14.58 13.53
CA VAL A 249 -23.35 -14.86 13.02
C VAL A 249 -23.87 -16.13 13.70
N THR A 250 -25.01 -16.02 14.36
CA THR A 250 -25.71 -17.15 14.98
C THR A 250 -26.85 -17.61 14.07
N VAL A 251 -26.96 -18.90 13.87
CA VAL A 251 -27.89 -19.55 12.94
C VAL A 251 -28.70 -20.61 13.67
N SER A 252 -30.03 -20.56 13.57
CA SER A 252 -30.91 -21.57 14.07
C SER A 252 -31.71 -22.22 12.95
N ALA A 253 -31.95 -23.52 13.05
CA ALA A 253 -32.87 -24.24 12.18
C ALA A 253 -34.31 -23.85 12.47
N ILE A 254 -35.19 -23.96 11.47
CA ILE A 254 -36.64 -23.90 11.68
C ILE A 254 -37.03 -25.22 12.34
N ASP A 255 -37.84 -25.12 13.41
CA ASP A 255 -38.42 -26.25 14.12
C ASP A 255 -39.81 -26.50 13.51
N ASP A 256 -40.01 -27.63 12.86
CA ASP A 256 -41.32 -28.01 12.33
C ASP A 256 -41.76 -29.38 12.94
N SER A 257 -42.63 -30.09 12.35
CA SER A 257 -43.10 -31.38 12.87
C SER A 257 -42.95 -32.52 11.86
N VAL A 258 -42.12 -32.30 10.82
CA VAL A 258 -41.95 -33.25 9.71
C VAL A 258 -40.66 -34.05 9.93
N ALA A 259 -40.76 -35.33 10.11
CA ALA A 259 -39.58 -36.22 10.20
C ALA A 259 -38.83 -36.26 8.88
N GLN A 260 -37.84 -35.39 8.71
CA GLN A 260 -37.02 -35.23 7.49
C GLN A 260 -35.70 -35.98 7.60
N GLY A 261 -35.24 -36.31 8.81
CA GLY A 261 -33.91 -36.78 9.10
C GLY A 261 -32.86 -35.69 8.91
N THR A 262 -31.59 -36.06 8.90
CA THR A 262 -30.49 -35.09 8.67
C THR A 262 -30.59 -34.46 7.29
N HIS A 263 -30.71 -33.15 7.22
CA HIS A 263 -30.82 -32.39 5.99
C HIS A 263 -29.92 -31.15 6.01
N SER A 264 -30.05 -30.22 5.07
CA SER A 264 -29.16 -29.07 5.00
C SER A 264 -29.86 -27.78 4.63
N GLY A 265 -29.41 -26.68 5.24
CA GLY A 265 -29.72 -25.30 4.85
C GLY A 265 -28.51 -24.59 4.28
N THR A 266 -28.74 -23.50 3.60
CA THR A 266 -27.67 -22.67 3.03
C THR A 266 -27.94 -21.20 3.35
N ILE A 267 -26.89 -20.50 3.76
CA ILE A 267 -26.92 -19.05 3.97
C ILE A 267 -26.16 -18.42 2.82
N ALA A 268 -26.86 -17.65 2.00
CA ALA A 268 -26.26 -16.80 1.01
C ALA A 268 -26.13 -15.36 1.53
N HIS A 269 -25.10 -14.66 1.09
CA HIS A 269 -24.75 -13.32 1.54
C HIS A 269 -24.83 -12.32 0.39
N THR A 270 -25.21 -11.08 0.70
CA THR A 270 -25.18 -9.99 -0.26
C THR A 270 -24.51 -8.77 0.38
N ALA A 271 -23.41 -8.31 -0.21
CA ALA A 271 -22.71 -7.10 0.19
C ALA A 271 -23.24 -5.89 -0.57
N THR A 272 -23.49 -4.79 0.14
CA THR A 272 -23.83 -3.48 -0.41
C THR A 272 -22.93 -2.41 0.19
N SER A 273 -22.37 -1.55 -0.67
CA SER A 273 -21.51 -0.45 -0.27
C SER A 273 -21.44 0.60 -1.40
N ILE A 274 -21.05 1.83 -1.06
CA ILE A 274 -20.56 2.80 -2.07
C ILE A 274 -19.08 2.60 -2.39
N ASP A 275 -18.34 1.81 -1.58
CA ASP A 275 -17.02 1.33 -1.92
C ASP A 275 -17.14 0.25 -3.01
N THR A 276 -16.63 0.55 -4.20
CA THR A 276 -16.73 -0.32 -5.38
C THR A 276 -15.95 -1.62 -5.23
N ASN A 277 -14.97 -1.68 -4.34
CA ASN A 277 -14.20 -2.89 -4.06
C ASN A 277 -15.03 -3.94 -3.32
N TYR A 278 -16.05 -3.51 -2.57
CA TYR A 278 -16.92 -4.38 -1.77
C TYR A 278 -18.35 -4.47 -2.29
N ASN A 279 -18.80 -3.51 -3.12
CA ASN A 279 -20.18 -3.52 -3.61
C ASN A 279 -20.46 -4.70 -4.54
N ALA A 280 -21.48 -5.49 -4.19
CA ALA A 280 -21.87 -6.71 -4.91
C ALA A 280 -20.75 -7.75 -5.07
N LYS A 281 -19.69 -7.66 -4.25
CA LYS A 281 -18.62 -8.66 -4.26
C LYS A 281 -19.14 -10.00 -3.75
N VAL A 282 -18.74 -11.07 -4.40
CA VAL A 282 -19.20 -12.43 -4.07
C VAL A 282 -18.67 -12.85 -2.71
N ILE A 283 -19.58 -13.29 -1.85
CA ILE A 283 -19.27 -13.85 -0.54
C ILE A 283 -19.60 -15.34 -0.59
N PRO A 284 -18.70 -16.23 -0.13
CA PRO A 284 -18.99 -17.66 -0.08
C PRO A 284 -20.23 -17.98 0.75
N ASN A 285 -21.00 -18.96 0.33
CA ASN A 285 -22.13 -19.46 1.12
C ASN A 285 -21.65 -20.25 2.35
N VAL A 286 -22.47 -20.23 3.40
CA VAL A 286 -22.30 -21.13 4.56
C VAL A 286 -23.33 -22.24 4.47
N THR A 287 -22.85 -23.50 4.55
CA THR A 287 -23.69 -24.69 4.60
C THR A 287 -23.97 -25.07 6.05
N VAL A 288 -25.23 -25.33 6.37
CA VAL A 288 -25.68 -25.77 7.68
C VAL A 288 -26.19 -27.19 7.58
N SER A 289 -25.55 -28.13 8.27
CA SER A 289 -26.10 -29.47 8.47
C SER A 289 -27.10 -29.42 9.63
N ILE A 290 -28.34 -29.78 9.37
CA ILE A 290 -29.45 -29.70 10.33
C ILE A 290 -29.77 -31.10 10.81
N THR A 291 -29.81 -31.24 12.17
CA THR A 291 -30.30 -32.44 12.82
C THR A 291 -31.77 -32.25 13.11
N ASP A 292 -32.62 -33.10 12.55
CA ASP A 292 -34.05 -33.19 12.78
C ASP A 292 -34.33 -33.79 14.17
N ASN A 293 -35.27 -33.22 14.92
CA ASN A 293 -35.67 -33.67 16.23
C ASN A 293 -36.94 -34.53 16.19
N ASP A 294 -37.60 -34.64 15.01
CA ASP A 294 -38.80 -35.42 14.83
C ASP A 294 -38.53 -36.86 14.41
N SER A 295 -39.38 -37.74 14.84
CA SER A 295 -39.31 -39.17 14.50
C SER A 295 -40.67 -39.69 14.10
N PRO A 296 -40.79 -40.39 12.97
CA PRO A 296 -42.06 -40.98 12.58
C PRO A 296 -42.45 -42.09 13.52
N GLY A 297 -43.67 -42.03 13.98
CA GLY A 297 -44.20 -43.02 14.93
C GLY A 297 -45.70 -42.90 15.11
N ILE A 298 -46.26 -43.85 15.84
CA ILE A 298 -47.65 -43.89 16.24
C ILE A 298 -47.70 -44.05 17.77
N SER A 299 -48.34 -43.11 18.44
CA SER A 299 -48.59 -43.15 19.87
C SER A 299 -49.99 -43.65 20.13
N ILE A 300 -50.15 -44.64 21.00
CA ILE A 300 -51.44 -45.19 21.45
C ILE A 300 -51.55 -44.93 22.94
N VAL A 301 -52.64 -44.21 23.33
CA VAL A 301 -52.88 -43.84 24.71
C VAL A 301 -54.21 -44.43 25.15
N GLN A 302 -54.23 -45.33 26.11
CA GLN A 302 -55.43 -45.93 26.69
C GLN A 302 -56.06 -44.97 27.69
N SER A 303 -57.38 -44.90 27.72
CA SER A 303 -58.13 -44.13 28.76
C SER A 303 -57.99 -44.81 30.08
N GLY A 304 -57.79 -44.08 31.19
CA GLY A 304 -57.66 -44.64 32.55
C GLY A 304 -56.48 -45.62 32.77
N GLY A 305 -55.53 -45.75 31.80
CA GLY A 305 -54.39 -46.68 31.92
C GLY A 305 -54.65 -48.09 31.49
N GLY A 306 -55.85 -48.45 31.04
CA GLY A 306 -56.30 -49.74 30.49
C GLY A 306 -57.42 -49.52 29.51
N THR A 307 -57.80 -50.61 28.74
CA THR A 307 -58.99 -50.60 27.90
C THR A 307 -59.89 -51.69 28.41
N ASP A 308 -60.86 -51.28 29.27
CA ASP A 308 -61.73 -52.18 30.00
C ASP A 308 -63.13 -52.23 29.38
N ILE A 309 -63.53 -53.40 28.90
CA ILE A 309 -64.79 -53.61 28.18
C ILE A 309 -65.53 -54.83 28.80
N ALA A 310 -66.86 -54.82 28.73
CA ALA A 310 -67.70 -55.96 29.19
C ALA A 310 -68.55 -56.44 28.03
N GLU A 311 -68.78 -57.78 27.96
CA GLU A 311 -69.69 -58.41 26.96
C GLU A 311 -71.13 -57.87 27.16
N GLY A 312 -71.70 -57.29 26.11
CA GLY A 312 -73.05 -56.72 26.14
C GLY A 312 -73.18 -55.49 27.03
N GLY A 313 -72.08 -54.92 27.53
CA GLY A 313 -72.03 -53.83 28.52
C GLY A 313 -71.17 -52.64 28.09
N ALA A 314 -70.32 -52.19 29.01
CA ALA A 314 -69.48 -50.98 28.88
C ALA A 314 -68.51 -51.12 27.75
N THR A 315 -68.35 -50.02 26.99
CA THR A 315 -67.30 -49.80 26.01
C THR A 315 -66.23 -48.90 26.56
N ASP A 316 -65.03 -49.01 26.11
CA ASP A 316 -63.91 -48.10 26.44
C ASP A 316 -63.24 -47.59 25.15
N THR A 317 -62.38 -46.60 25.31
CA THR A 317 -61.73 -45.89 24.21
C THR A 317 -60.23 -45.80 24.42
N TYR A 318 -59.52 -45.70 23.35
CA TYR A 318 -58.10 -45.29 23.35
C TYR A 318 -57.84 -44.31 22.23
N GLY A 319 -56.89 -43.41 22.39
CA GLY A 319 -56.44 -42.47 21.39
C GLY A 319 -55.29 -43.01 20.57
N VAL A 320 -55.27 -42.71 19.27
CA VAL A 320 -54.15 -43.00 18.35
C VAL A 320 -53.78 -41.71 17.67
N VAL A 321 -52.47 -41.35 17.73
CA VAL A 321 -51.95 -40.11 17.12
C VAL A 321 -50.58 -40.42 16.51
N LEU A 322 -50.24 -39.72 15.39
CA LEU A 322 -48.91 -39.78 14.81
C LEU A 322 -47.97 -38.91 15.66
N THR A 323 -46.66 -39.26 15.71
CA THR A 323 -45.67 -38.50 16.46
C THR A 323 -44.99 -37.39 15.60
N SER A 324 -45.19 -37.42 14.29
CA SER A 324 -44.72 -36.40 13.34
C SER A 324 -45.72 -36.21 12.20
N ALA A 325 -45.64 -35.09 11.50
CA ALA A 325 -46.49 -34.80 10.34
C ALA A 325 -46.16 -35.71 9.15
N PRO A 326 -47.13 -36.45 8.63
CA PRO A 326 -46.90 -37.35 7.50
C PRO A 326 -46.90 -36.56 6.17
N ALA A 327 -46.05 -36.97 5.23
CA ALA A 327 -46.03 -36.41 3.88
C ALA A 327 -47.20 -36.87 2.98
N ALA A 328 -47.95 -37.90 3.42
CA ALA A 328 -49.13 -38.46 2.74
C ALA A 328 -50.08 -39.08 3.76
N ASN A 329 -51.32 -39.40 3.33
CA ASN A 329 -52.31 -40.01 4.19
C ASN A 329 -51.81 -41.31 4.83
N VAL A 330 -51.90 -41.46 6.12
CA VAL A 330 -51.60 -42.66 6.87
C VAL A 330 -52.89 -43.35 7.25
N THR A 331 -53.06 -44.63 6.84
CA THR A 331 -54.20 -45.48 7.21
C THR A 331 -53.76 -46.47 8.27
N ILE A 332 -54.44 -46.51 9.37
CA ILE A 332 -54.21 -47.45 10.44
C ILE A 332 -55.30 -48.51 10.41
N ASN A 333 -54.93 -49.75 10.14
CA ASN A 333 -55.87 -50.87 10.14
C ASN A 333 -55.90 -51.54 11.50
N PHE A 334 -57.09 -51.98 11.92
CA PHE A 334 -57.28 -52.69 13.18
C PHE A 334 -57.57 -54.16 12.93
N GLU A 335 -56.81 -55.05 13.52
CA GLU A 335 -57.12 -56.50 13.53
C GLU A 335 -57.66 -56.87 14.93
N THR A 336 -58.93 -57.28 14.94
CA THR A 336 -59.59 -57.69 16.17
C THR A 336 -59.64 -59.20 16.26
N GLY A 337 -59.30 -59.78 17.40
CA GLY A 337 -59.46 -61.20 17.65
C GLY A 337 -60.97 -61.56 17.72
N ASN A 338 -61.26 -62.88 17.89
CA ASN A 338 -62.64 -63.41 17.88
C ASN A 338 -63.50 -62.93 19.07
N GLN A 339 -62.94 -62.19 19.99
CA GLN A 339 -63.62 -61.72 21.26
C GLN A 339 -63.99 -60.26 21.19
N ILE A 340 -63.64 -59.52 20.19
CA ILE A 340 -63.86 -58.06 20.00
C ILE A 340 -64.65 -57.81 18.73
N ASN A 341 -65.71 -57.01 18.79
CA ASN A 341 -66.43 -56.60 17.59
C ASN A 341 -65.55 -55.75 16.65
N ALA A 342 -65.82 -55.78 15.34
CA ALA A 342 -65.13 -54.97 14.37
C ALA A 342 -65.16 -53.49 14.76
N ILE A 343 -64.02 -52.79 14.74
CA ILE A 343 -63.87 -51.38 14.97
C ILE A 343 -64.24 -50.61 13.68
N ALA A 344 -65.22 -49.72 13.74
CA ALA A 344 -65.55 -48.89 12.62
C ALA A 344 -64.45 -47.84 12.38
N PRO A 345 -64.04 -47.57 11.15
CA PRO A 345 -63.10 -46.46 10.88
C PRO A 345 -63.74 -45.14 11.26
N VAL A 346 -62.94 -44.25 11.87
CA VAL A 346 -63.30 -42.88 12.29
C VAL A 346 -62.93 -41.93 11.17
#